data_1e9520c0500cc43121f567c366fb58eb
#
_entry.id   1e9520c0500cc43121f567c366fb58eb
#
_cell.length_a   1.000
_cell.length_b   1.000
_cell.length_c   1.000
_cell.angle_alpha   90.00
_cell.angle_beta   90.00
_cell.angle_gamma   90.00
#
_symmetry.space_group_name_H-M   'P 1'
#
loop_
_entity.id
_entity.type
_entity.pdbx_description
1 polymer ?
#
loop_
_entity_poly.entity_id
_entity_poly.type
_entity_poly.pdbx_seq_one_letter_code
_entity_poly.pdbx_strand_id
1 'polypeptide(L)'
;NTKQVKAAAILNDAFAAAGAAGSNPGGDGVSLINTQHPLQTGGFLANRLATDADLNETSLEQSLIDIADFRDERGLRTAIQGMKLIVPRQLQFTANRLMESTLRTSTADNDINAIRNMGVIPQGYTVNHYLNDADAFFIKTDAPNGFKHFTRTPLKTVMEGDFDTGNIRYKARERYSFGFSDPRCVFG
;
A
#
# COMPACT_ATOMS: atom_id res chain seq x y z
N ASN A 1 -9.40 9.62 13.37
CA ASN A 1 -9.39 8.14 13.24
C ASN A 1 -10.22 7.63 12.06
N THR A 2 -11.48 8.09 11.86
CA THR A 2 -12.37 7.58 10.80
C THR A 2 -11.78 7.68 9.39
N LYS A 3 -11.08 8.76 9.04
CA LYS A 3 -10.40 8.91 7.74
C LYS A 3 -9.28 7.90 7.57
N GLN A 4 -8.48 7.68 8.61
CA GLN A 4 -7.37 6.73 8.59
C GLN A 4 -7.86 5.30 8.43
N VAL A 5 -8.93 4.91 9.13
CA VAL A 5 -9.57 3.60 8.98
C VAL A 5 -10.07 3.39 7.55
N LYS A 6 -10.75 4.40 6.97
CA LYS A 6 -11.24 4.32 5.60
C LYS A 6 -10.12 4.31 4.55
N ALA A 7 -9.03 5.04 4.78
CA ALA A 7 -7.87 4.97 3.91
C ALA A 7 -7.18 3.60 3.96
N ALA A 8 -7.07 3.01 5.16
CA ALA A 8 -6.51 1.68 5.36
C ALA A 8 -7.40 0.57 4.77
N ALA A 9 -8.72 0.79 4.61
CA ALA A 9 -9.61 -0.19 4.00
C ALA A 9 -9.19 -0.57 2.58
N ILE A 10 -8.57 0.33 1.82
CA ILE A 10 -8.03 0.01 0.49
C ILE A 10 -6.96 -1.07 0.57
N LEU A 11 -6.07 -0.99 1.55
CA LEU A 11 -5.03 -2.00 1.75
C LEU A 11 -5.58 -3.28 2.40
N ASN A 12 -6.56 -3.18 3.29
CA ASN A 12 -7.21 -4.35 3.88
C ASN A 12 -8.00 -5.18 2.85
N ASP A 13 -8.53 -4.51 1.82
CA ASP A 13 -9.26 -5.15 0.71
C ASP A 13 -8.37 -5.35 -0.54
N ALA A 14 -7.05 -5.17 -0.40
CA ALA A 14 -6.14 -5.16 -1.55
C ALA A 14 -6.03 -6.53 -2.22
N PHE A 15 -6.02 -7.62 -1.43
CA PHE A 15 -5.85 -8.97 -1.94
C PHE A 15 -7.19 -9.58 -2.34
N ALA A 16 -7.23 -10.14 -3.54
CA ALA A 16 -8.32 -10.99 -4.01
C ALA A 16 -7.75 -12.16 -4.84
N ALA A 17 -8.58 -13.13 -5.19
CA ALA A 17 -8.19 -14.17 -6.12
C ALA A 17 -7.73 -13.58 -7.46
N ALA A 18 -6.84 -14.26 -8.16
CA ALA A 18 -6.31 -13.81 -9.44
C ALA A 18 -7.44 -13.46 -10.42
N GLY A 19 -7.40 -12.25 -10.97
CA GLY A 19 -8.43 -11.72 -11.87
C GLY A 19 -9.76 -11.33 -11.19
N ALA A 20 -9.88 -11.42 -9.87
CA ALA A 20 -11.10 -11.01 -9.17
C ALA A 20 -11.08 -9.51 -8.81
N ALA A 21 -12.27 -8.91 -8.75
CA ALA A 21 -12.43 -7.47 -8.51
C ALA A 21 -12.16 -7.06 -7.06
N GLY A 22 -12.34 -7.94 -6.08
CA GLY A 22 -12.31 -7.57 -4.65
C GLY A 22 -13.44 -6.60 -4.28
N SER A 23 -13.36 -6.02 -3.08
CA SER A 23 -14.35 -5.04 -2.57
C SER A 23 -14.12 -3.63 -3.11
N ASN A 24 -12.88 -3.28 -3.47
CA ASN A 24 -12.48 -1.98 -4.01
C ASN A 24 -11.70 -2.17 -5.32
N PRO A 25 -12.39 -2.48 -6.44
CA PRO A 25 -11.71 -2.71 -7.71
C PRO A 25 -11.13 -1.42 -8.29
N GLY A 26 -10.03 -1.55 -9.01
CA GLY A 26 -9.44 -0.49 -9.81
C GLY A 26 -10.26 -0.13 -11.04
N GLY A 27 -9.77 0.81 -11.84
CA GLY A 27 -10.35 1.15 -13.14
C GLY A 27 -10.27 0.01 -14.14
N ASP A 28 -9.41 -0.94 -13.93
CA ASP A 28 -9.23 -2.19 -14.70
C ASP A 28 -10.18 -3.33 -14.26
N GLY A 29 -11.00 -3.09 -13.24
CA GLY A 29 -11.95 -4.06 -12.71
C GLY A 29 -11.34 -5.13 -11.80
N VAL A 30 -10.05 -5.01 -11.44
CA VAL A 30 -9.32 -5.98 -10.62
C VAL A 30 -8.98 -5.37 -9.26
N SER A 31 -8.72 -6.20 -8.25
CA SER A 31 -8.27 -5.74 -6.93
C SER A 31 -6.89 -5.08 -7.01
N LEU A 32 -6.56 -4.23 -6.02
CA LEU A 32 -5.32 -3.45 -6.01
C LEU A 32 -4.06 -4.32 -6.11
N ILE A 33 -4.00 -5.42 -5.38
CA ILE A 33 -2.90 -6.39 -5.40
C ILE A 33 -3.38 -7.64 -6.14
N ASN A 34 -2.84 -7.87 -7.33
CA ASN A 34 -3.24 -8.99 -8.16
C ASN A 34 -2.11 -9.38 -9.14
N THR A 35 -2.21 -10.58 -9.68
CA THR A 35 -1.28 -11.08 -10.70
C THR A 35 -1.79 -10.87 -12.13
N GLN A 36 -3.01 -10.33 -12.30
CA GLN A 36 -3.70 -10.27 -13.59
C GLN A 36 -4.27 -8.88 -13.90
N HIS A 37 -3.49 -7.81 -13.70
CA HIS A 37 -3.86 -6.49 -14.21
C HIS A 37 -3.71 -6.46 -15.72
N PRO A 38 -4.79 -6.24 -16.50
CA PRO A 38 -4.74 -6.32 -17.95
C PRO A 38 -3.92 -5.16 -18.54
N LEU A 39 -3.06 -5.46 -19.50
CA LEU A 39 -2.32 -4.48 -20.29
C LEU A 39 -2.99 -4.28 -21.68
N GLN A 40 -2.90 -3.10 -22.26
CA GLN A 40 -3.49 -2.80 -23.58
C GLN A 40 -2.89 -3.62 -24.73
N THR A 41 -1.63 -3.98 -24.62
CA THR A 41 -0.92 -4.81 -25.61
C THR A 41 -1.20 -6.30 -25.49
N GLY A 42 -2.04 -6.70 -24.55
CA GLY A 42 -2.23 -8.09 -24.15
C GLY A 42 -1.19 -8.54 -23.12
N GLY A 43 -1.55 -9.53 -22.31
CA GLY A 43 -0.78 -9.96 -21.16
C GLY A 43 -1.24 -9.27 -19.86
N PHE A 44 -0.51 -9.53 -18.79
CA PHE A 44 -0.87 -9.07 -17.44
C PHE A 44 0.33 -8.46 -16.73
N LEU A 45 0.07 -7.47 -15.91
CA LEU A 45 0.99 -6.95 -14.92
C LEU A 45 0.66 -7.63 -13.57
N ALA A 46 1.68 -8.14 -12.89
CA ALA A 46 1.58 -8.60 -11.52
C ALA A 46 2.24 -7.58 -10.59
N ASN A 47 1.55 -7.19 -9.53
CA ASN A 47 2.11 -6.39 -8.43
C ASN A 47 2.08 -7.17 -7.10
N ARG A 48 2.22 -8.48 -7.21
CA ARG A 48 2.24 -9.45 -6.13
C ARG A 48 3.33 -10.48 -6.39
N LEU A 49 3.92 -11.03 -5.32
CA LEU A 49 4.83 -12.16 -5.43
C LEU A 49 4.17 -13.34 -6.14
N ALA A 50 4.94 -14.05 -6.95
CA ALA A 50 4.45 -15.26 -7.65
C ALA A 50 4.02 -16.37 -6.68
N THR A 51 4.69 -16.45 -5.54
CA THR A 51 4.32 -17.32 -4.41
C THR A 51 4.23 -16.44 -3.17
N ASP A 52 3.11 -16.52 -2.48
CA ASP A 52 2.89 -15.74 -1.26
C ASP A 52 3.93 -16.14 -0.20
N ALA A 53 4.51 -15.13 0.43
CA ALA A 53 5.56 -15.31 1.43
C ALA A 53 5.46 -14.24 2.51
N ASP A 54 5.75 -14.64 3.74
CA ASP A 54 5.88 -13.72 4.87
C ASP A 54 7.02 -12.72 4.67
N LEU A 55 6.97 -11.60 5.38
CA LEU A 55 8.03 -10.60 5.35
C LEU A 55 9.34 -11.16 5.89
N ASN A 56 10.28 -11.39 4.99
CA ASN A 56 11.66 -11.77 5.27
C ASN A 56 12.60 -11.07 4.27
N GLU A 57 13.90 -11.26 4.43
CA GLU A 57 14.90 -10.65 3.57
C GLU A 57 14.70 -11.06 2.10
N THR A 58 14.56 -12.36 1.85
CA THR A 58 14.42 -12.91 0.50
C THR A 58 13.13 -12.43 -0.20
N SER A 59 12.00 -12.43 0.52
CA SER A 59 10.73 -11.96 -0.05
C SER A 59 10.76 -10.46 -0.35
N LEU A 60 11.45 -9.68 0.49
CA LEU A 60 11.60 -8.24 0.27
C LEU A 60 12.53 -7.94 -0.91
N GLU A 61 13.66 -8.66 -1.03
CA GLU A 61 14.56 -8.55 -2.18
C GLU A 61 13.85 -8.93 -3.49
N GLN A 62 13.10 -10.05 -3.51
CA GLN A 62 12.34 -10.46 -4.68
C GLN A 62 11.28 -9.42 -5.06
N SER A 63 10.56 -8.87 -4.08
CA SER A 63 9.57 -7.82 -4.32
C SER A 63 10.19 -6.58 -4.99
N LEU A 64 11.40 -6.19 -4.57
CA LEU A 64 12.11 -5.05 -5.18
C LEU A 64 12.58 -5.34 -6.60
N ILE A 65 12.96 -6.58 -6.90
CA ILE A 65 13.31 -7.04 -8.26
C ILE A 65 12.06 -6.99 -9.15
N ASP A 66 10.94 -7.51 -8.66
CA ASP A 66 9.66 -7.54 -9.39
C ASP A 66 9.14 -6.11 -9.66
N ILE A 67 9.28 -5.19 -8.70
CA ILE A 67 8.97 -3.76 -8.90
C ILE A 67 9.83 -3.16 -10.02
N ALA A 68 11.11 -3.47 -10.07
CA ALA A 68 12.02 -2.97 -11.10
C ALA A 68 11.70 -3.53 -12.51
N ASP A 69 10.99 -4.65 -12.62
CA ASP A 69 10.51 -5.20 -13.91
C ASP A 69 9.12 -4.69 -14.32
N PHE A 70 8.52 -3.75 -13.61
CA PHE A 70 7.23 -3.18 -13.98
C PHE A 70 7.25 -2.59 -15.39
N ARG A 71 6.14 -2.80 -16.09
CA ARG A 71 5.96 -2.37 -17.49
C ARG A 71 4.79 -1.40 -17.62
N ASP A 72 4.87 -0.56 -18.62
CA ASP A 72 3.78 0.32 -19.02
C ASP A 72 2.69 -0.46 -19.80
N GLU A 73 1.64 0.23 -20.20
CA GLU A 73 0.55 -0.32 -21.00
C GLU A 73 0.99 -0.83 -22.40
N ARG A 74 2.19 -0.44 -22.85
CA ARG A 74 2.80 -0.85 -24.12
C ARG A 74 3.81 -1.98 -23.99
N GLY A 75 4.01 -2.48 -22.74
CA GLY A 75 4.96 -3.54 -22.44
C GLY A 75 6.41 -3.06 -22.28
N LEU A 76 6.69 -1.76 -22.30
CA LEU A 76 8.02 -1.21 -22.06
C LEU A 76 8.30 -1.15 -20.55
N ARG A 77 9.53 -1.44 -20.16
CA ARG A 77 9.95 -1.32 -18.75
C ARG A 77 9.94 0.13 -18.31
N THR A 78 9.38 0.35 -17.13
CA THR A 78 9.36 1.66 -16.45
C THR A 78 10.31 1.63 -15.28
N ALA A 79 11.11 2.70 -15.11
CA ALA A 79 12.04 2.82 -13.98
C ALA A 79 11.28 3.18 -12.69
N ILE A 80 10.52 2.23 -12.16
CA ILE A 80 9.77 2.38 -10.90
C ILE A 80 10.59 1.75 -9.76
N GLN A 81 10.59 2.41 -8.61
CA GLN A 81 11.34 2.00 -7.42
C GLN A 81 10.44 1.90 -6.20
N GLY A 82 10.77 0.97 -5.31
CA GLY A 82 10.16 0.90 -3.99
C GLY A 82 10.58 2.08 -3.12
N MET A 83 9.62 2.82 -2.57
CA MET A 83 9.91 4.02 -1.79
C MET A 83 9.74 3.81 -0.29
N LYS A 84 8.72 3.06 0.11
CA LYS A 84 8.37 2.90 1.53
C LYS A 84 7.74 1.54 1.80
N LEU A 85 8.20 0.87 2.84
CA LEU A 85 7.60 -0.36 3.35
C LEU A 85 6.46 -0.01 4.32
N ILE A 86 5.29 -0.61 4.15
CA ILE A 86 4.12 -0.46 5.00
C ILE A 86 3.83 -1.81 5.64
N VAL A 87 3.82 -1.86 6.95
CA VAL A 87 3.64 -3.11 7.71
C VAL A 87 2.56 -2.95 8.79
N PRO A 88 1.87 -4.03 9.18
CA PRO A 88 1.03 -4.04 10.34
C PRO A 88 1.87 -3.98 11.63
N ARG A 89 1.21 -3.76 12.74
CA ARG A 89 1.86 -3.66 14.05
C ARG A 89 2.64 -4.91 14.47
N GLN A 90 2.20 -6.10 14.01
CA GLN A 90 2.82 -7.38 14.33
C GLN A 90 4.21 -7.52 13.69
N LEU A 91 4.39 -6.99 12.48
CA LEU A 91 5.65 -7.05 11.74
C LEU A 91 6.61 -5.89 12.03
N GLN A 92 6.27 -4.98 12.95
CA GLN A 92 7.08 -3.81 13.29
C GLN A 92 8.54 -4.15 13.62
N PHE A 93 8.75 -5.14 14.48
CA PHE A 93 10.12 -5.51 14.92
C PHE A 93 10.89 -6.26 13.82
N THR A 94 10.20 -7.03 12.99
CA THR A 94 10.79 -7.68 11.84
C THR A 94 11.22 -6.66 10.80
N ALA A 95 10.36 -5.69 10.48
CA ALA A 95 10.68 -4.60 9.57
C ALA A 95 11.86 -3.76 10.07
N ASN A 96 11.93 -3.46 11.37
CA ASN A 96 13.06 -2.75 11.94
C ASN A 96 14.37 -3.53 11.78
N ARG A 97 14.38 -4.82 12.09
CA ARG A 97 15.57 -5.67 11.90
C ARG A 97 16.03 -5.73 10.46
N LEU A 98 15.09 -5.87 9.49
CA LEU A 98 15.42 -5.93 8.08
C LEU A 98 15.95 -4.58 7.55
N MET A 99 15.39 -3.47 8.00
CA MET A 99 15.72 -2.15 7.46
C MET A 99 16.91 -1.48 8.16
N GLU A 100 17.13 -1.76 9.45
CA GLU A 100 18.12 -1.02 10.28
C GLU A 100 19.34 -1.85 10.64
N SER A 101 19.31 -3.18 10.52
CA SER A 101 20.48 -4.02 10.81
C SER A 101 21.63 -3.74 9.84
N THR A 102 22.85 -3.66 10.35
CA THR A 102 24.05 -3.51 9.50
C THR A 102 24.51 -4.82 8.91
N LEU A 103 24.28 -5.91 9.62
CA LEU A 103 24.63 -7.26 9.20
C LEU A 103 23.36 -8.07 8.95
N ARG A 104 23.51 -9.07 8.09
CA ARG A 104 22.44 -9.99 7.76
C ARG A 104 22.04 -10.79 9.00
N THR A 105 20.73 -10.90 9.24
CA THR A 105 20.19 -11.62 10.39
C THR A 105 20.26 -13.12 10.15
N SER A 106 20.65 -13.89 11.18
CA SER A 106 20.66 -15.37 11.15
C SER A 106 21.75 -16.03 10.28
N THR A 107 22.81 -15.32 9.95
CA THR A 107 24.01 -15.92 9.34
C THR A 107 25.15 -15.99 10.36
N ALA A 108 25.97 -17.05 10.28
CA ALA A 108 27.19 -17.19 11.09
C ALA A 108 28.32 -16.32 10.54
N ASP A 109 28.22 -15.91 9.28
CA ASP A 109 29.18 -15.07 8.58
C ASP A 109 28.79 -13.59 8.73
N ASN A 110 29.78 -12.70 8.64
CA ASN A 110 29.58 -11.25 8.73
C ASN A 110 29.05 -10.67 7.41
N ASP A 111 27.98 -11.24 6.87
CA ASP A 111 27.35 -10.77 5.65
C ASP A 111 26.70 -9.39 5.84
N ILE A 112 26.86 -8.54 4.86
CA ILE A 112 26.28 -7.20 4.84
C ILE A 112 24.78 -7.30 4.52
N ASN A 113 23.95 -6.56 5.28
CA ASN A 113 22.55 -6.37 4.89
C ASN A 113 22.47 -5.50 3.63
N ALA A 114 22.15 -6.12 2.50
CA ALA A 114 22.09 -5.47 1.20
C ALA A 114 20.98 -4.39 1.14
N ILE A 115 19.81 -4.66 1.73
CA ILE A 115 18.66 -3.76 1.73
C ILE A 115 19.01 -2.41 2.35
N ARG A 116 19.66 -2.42 3.51
CA ARG A 116 20.11 -1.21 4.19
C ARG A 116 21.28 -0.56 3.46
N ASN A 117 22.28 -1.33 3.07
CA ASN A 117 23.51 -0.78 2.50
C ASN A 117 23.27 -0.09 1.16
N MET A 118 22.40 -0.63 0.33
CA MET A 118 22.02 -0.06 -0.96
C MET A 118 20.98 1.08 -0.83
N GLY A 119 20.30 1.20 0.32
CA GLY A 119 19.27 2.21 0.52
C GLY A 119 18.08 2.07 -0.44
N VAL A 120 17.72 0.84 -0.82
CA VAL A 120 16.71 0.55 -1.85
C VAL A 120 15.29 1.01 -1.47
N ILE A 121 15.04 1.27 -0.20
CA ILE A 121 13.78 1.83 0.30
C ILE A 121 14.07 3.16 1.03
N PRO A 122 14.19 4.28 0.31
CA PRO A 122 14.72 5.53 0.86
C PRO A 122 13.84 6.17 1.94
N GLN A 123 12.53 5.90 1.96
CA GLN A 123 11.61 6.42 2.98
C GLN A 123 11.44 5.47 4.19
N GLY A 124 12.24 4.39 4.25
CA GLY A 124 12.18 3.44 5.35
C GLY A 124 10.85 2.70 5.45
N TYR A 125 10.43 2.38 6.67
CA TYR A 125 9.18 1.68 6.91
C TYR A 125 8.19 2.51 7.73
N THR A 126 6.90 2.16 7.64
CA THR A 126 5.83 2.77 8.43
C THR A 126 4.90 1.68 8.95
N VAL A 127 4.60 1.76 10.24
CA VAL A 127 3.61 0.86 10.88
C VAL A 127 2.22 1.44 10.70
N ASN A 128 1.35 0.69 10.06
CA ASN A 128 -0.06 1.06 9.91
C ASN A 128 -0.90 0.24 10.91
N HIS A 129 -1.39 0.91 11.94
CA HIS A 129 -2.17 0.28 13.01
C HIS A 129 -3.57 -0.17 12.59
N TYR A 130 -4.03 0.25 11.41
CA TYR A 130 -5.38 -0.04 10.90
C TYR A 130 -5.41 -1.20 9.90
N LEU A 131 -4.27 -1.87 9.68
CA LEU A 131 -4.23 -3.12 8.91
C LEU A 131 -4.78 -4.25 9.77
N ASN A 132 -5.70 -5.02 9.18
CA ASN A 132 -6.35 -6.16 9.82
C ASN A 132 -5.51 -7.44 9.69
N ASP A 133 -4.83 -7.58 8.56
CA ASP A 133 -3.95 -8.70 8.28
C ASP A 133 -2.65 -8.56 9.06
N ALA A 134 -2.24 -9.63 9.72
CA ALA A 134 -1.11 -9.62 10.66
C ALA A 134 0.25 -9.84 9.98
N ASP A 135 0.26 -10.44 8.81
CA ASP A 135 1.43 -10.89 8.06
C ASP A 135 1.58 -10.23 6.69
N ALA A 136 0.53 -9.57 6.18
CA ALA A 136 0.61 -8.82 4.94
C ALA A 136 1.56 -7.61 5.04
N PHE A 137 2.41 -7.43 4.05
CA PHE A 137 3.23 -6.23 3.90
C PHE A 137 3.05 -5.60 2.52
N PHE A 138 3.31 -4.31 2.44
CA PHE A 138 3.14 -3.56 1.20
C PHE A 138 4.36 -2.66 0.96
N ILE A 139 4.78 -2.54 -0.28
CA ILE A 139 5.81 -1.61 -0.72
C ILE A 139 5.15 -0.54 -1.57
N LYS A 140 5.11 0.69 -1.06
CA LYS A 140 4.70 1.84 -1.85
C LYS A 140 5.81 2.18 -2.83
N THR A 141 5.46 2.37 -4.10
CA THR A 141 6.39 2.77 -5.16
C THR A 141 6.33 4.27 -5.43
N ASP A 142 7.19 4.76 -6.31
CA ASP A 142 7.20 6.13 -6.83
C ASP A 142 6.29 6.32 -8.06
N ALA A 143 5.54 5.29 -8.47
CA ALA A 143 4.62 5.39 -9.60
C ALA A 143 3.64 6.55 -9.42
N PRO A 144 3.48 7.41 -10.45
CA PRO A 144 2.57 8.54 -10.40
C PRO A 144 1.11 8.07 -10.38
N ASN A 145 0.22 8.95 -9.93
CA ASN A 145 -1.24 8.70 -9.96
C ASN A 145 -1.74 7.48 -9.17
N GLY A 146 -1.02 7.06 -8.13
CA GLY A 146 -1.39 5.95 -7.28
C GLY A 146 -2.63 6.21 -6.42
N PHE A 147 -2.45 6.21 -5.11
CA PHE A 147 -3.55 6.48 -4.16
C PHE A 147 -4.10 7.90 -4.29
N LYS A 148 -5.42 8.03 -4.26
CA LYS A 148 -6.14 9.30 -4.39
C LYS A 148 -7.10 9.51 -3.24
N HIS A 149 -7.13 10.74 -2.76
CA HIS A 149 -8.12 11.24 -1.81
C HIS A 149 -8.98 12.29 -2.51
N PHE A 150 -10.25 11.99 -2.67
CA PHE A 150 -11.24 12.89 -3.30
C PHE A 150 -12.04 13.59 -2.20
N THR A 151 -11.92 14.91 -2.10
CA THR A 151 -12.73 15.73 -1.21
C THR A 151 -13.89 16.34 -2.00
N ARG A 152 -15.11 15.88 -1.74
CA ARG A 152 -16.32 16.44 -2.35
C ARG A 152 -16.86 17.64 -1.55
N THR A 153 -16.84 17.52 -0.24
CA THR A 153 -17.24 18.60 0.67
C THR A 153 -16.25 18.64 1.83
N PRO A 154 -15.52 19.74 2.03
CA PRO A 154 -14.65 19.88 3.18
C PRO A 154 -15.43 19.85 4.49
N LEU A 155 -14.77 19.62 5.60
CA LEU A 155 -15.40 19.63 6.91
C LEU A 155 -16.04 21.00 7.15
N LYS A 156 -17.36 21.01 7.31
CA LYS A 156 -18.15 22.17 7.72
C LYS A 156 -18.82 21.86 9.05
N THR A 157 -18.67 22.77 9.98
CA THR A 157 -19.34 22.75 11.28
C THR A 157 -20.34 23.88 11.34
N VAL A 158 -21.53 23.60 11.82
CA VAL A 158 -22.59 24.57 12.02
C VAL A 158 -23.15 24.38 13.44
N MET A 159 -23.39 25.48 14.11
CA MET A 159 -24.03 25.53 15.42
C MET A 159 -25.32 26.30 15.27
N GLU A 160 -26.39 25.72 15.74
CA GLU A 160 -27.75 26.30 15.67
C GLU A 160 -28.43 26.18 17.03
N GLY A 161 -28.95 27.27 17.51
CA GLY A 161 -29.77 27.30 18.73
C GLY A 161 -31.20 26.90 18.41
N ASP A 162 -31.78 26.02 19.21
CA ASP A 162 -33.19 25.66 19.16
C ASP A 162 -33.97 26.63 20.04
N PHE A 163 -34.82 27.44 19.44
CA PHE A 163 -35.59 28.48 20.12
C PHE A 163 -36.60 27.89 21.14
N ASP A 164 -37.19 26.73 20.82
CA ASP A 164 -38.23 26.13 21.64
C ASP A 164 -37.69 25.43 22.89
N THR A 165 -36.50 24.81 22.78
CA THR A 165 -35.95 24.03 23.89
C THR A 165 -34.74 24.69 24.56
N GLY A 166 -34.20 25.78 23.99
CA GLY A 166 -33.00 26.46 24.47
C GLY A 166 -31.70 25.62 24.29
N ASN A 167 -31.76 24.49 23.61
CA ASN A 167 -30.64 23.62 23.39
C ASN A 167 -29.80 24.08 22.19
N ILE A 168 -28.50 23.80 22.21
CA ILE A 168 -27.58 24.05 21.11
C ILE A 168 -27.37 22.75 20.35
N ARG A 169 -27.60 22.78 19.02
CA ARG A 169 -27.38 21.67 18.12
C ARG A 169 -26.07 21.88 17.34
N TYR A 170 -25.19 20.90 17.42
CA TYR A 170 -23.96 20.88 16.67
C TYR A 170 -24.07 19.92 15.49
N LYS A 171 -23.74 20.41 14.28
CA LYS A 171 -23.70 19.59 13.05
C LYS A 171 -22.35 19.71 12.41
N ALA A 172 -21.67 18.57 12.21
CA ALA A 172 -20.48 18.46 11.40
C ALA A 172 -20.76 17.61 10.15
N ARG A 173 -20.36 18.09 8.99
CA ARG A 173 -20.54 17.40 7.72
C ARG A 173 -19.26 17.43 6.90
N GLU A 174 -18.86 16.25 6.42
CA GLU A 174 -17.76 16.07 5.49
C GLU A 174 -18.12 14.99 4.48
N ARG A 175 -17.68 15.16 3.23
CA ARG A 175 -17.84 14.14 2.17
C ARG A 175 -16.51 13.95 1.45
N TYR A 176 -15.99 12.74 1.50
CA TYR A 176 -14.74 12.36 0.87
C TYR A 176 -14.80 10.89 0.41
N SER A 177 -13.89 10.51 -0.48
CA SER A 177 -13.66 9.15 -0.90
C SER A 177 -12.17 8.91 -1.06
N PHE A 178 -11.76 7.66 -0.91
CA PHE A 178 -10.42 7.19 -1.20
C PHE A 178 -10.49 6.19 -2.34
N GLY A 179 -9.43 6.11 -3.14
CA GLY A 179 -9.32 5.17 -4.24
C GLY A 179 -7.88 5.13 -4.76
N PHE A 180 -7.67 4.33 -5.78
CA PHE A 180 -6.41 4.28 -6.52
C PHE A 180 -6.70 4.31 -8.02
N SER A 181 -5.71 4.72 -8.81
CA SER A 181 -5.85 4.77 -10.28
C SER A 181 -4.85 3.85 -10.98
N ASP A 182 -3.66 3.71 -10.43
CA ASP A 182 -2.60 2.89 -11.02
C ASP A 182 -2.18 1.81 -10.02
N PRO A 183 -2.33 0.51 -10.34
CA PRO A 183 -1.92 -0.58 -9.47
C PRO A 183 -0.40 -0.64 -9.24
N ARG A 184 0.41 -0.02 -10.11
CA ARG A 184 1.88 0.05 -9.94
C ARG A 184 2.31 0.88 -8.73
N CYS A 185 1.39 1.62 -8.10
CA CYS A 185 1.70 2.45 -6.94
C CYS A 185 2.01 1.66 -5.68
N VAL A 186 1.67 0.38 -5.65
CA VAL A 186 1.90 -0.51 -4.51
C VAL A 186 2.17 -1.93 -4.98
N PHE A 187 3.03 -2.63 -4.26
CA PHE A 187 3.33 -4.05 -4.39
C PHE A 187 3.04 -4.73 -3.05
N GLY A 188 2.55 -5.98 -3.05
CA GLY A 188 2.24 -6.73 -1.82
C GLY A 188 2.20 -8.22 -2.01
#